data_3b9a4b2c35a4b48799a9ac3f5897092d
#
_entry.id   3b9a4b2c35a4b48799a9ac3f5897092d
#
_cell.length_a   1.000
_cell.length_b   1.000
_cell.length_c   1.000
_cell.angle_alpha   90.00
_cell.angle_beta   90.00
_cell.angle_gamma   90.00
#
_symmetry.space_group_name_H-M   'P 1'
#
loop_
_entity.id
_entity.type
_entity.pdbx_description
1 polymer ?
#
loop_
_entity_poly.entity_id
_entity_poly.type
_entity_poly.pdbx_seq_one_letter_code
_entity_poly.pdbx_strand_id
1 'polypeptide(L)'
;MIALIQRVKWAKVEVEGNIVGQIPQGGLLVLLGVEQGDDRAKADKLLAKVLGYRIFADEQGKMNLNVQQAGGGLLVVSQFTLAADTQKGLRPSFSKGAAPDEAEALYEYFHQQAAKHIITETGQFAADMQVSLQNDGPVTFWLQV
;
A
#
# COMPACT_ATOMS: atom_id res chain seq x y z
N MET A 1 5.03 9.38 -5.95
CA MET A 1 4.49 8.05 -5.60
C MET A 1 3.80 8.16 -4.25
N ILE A 2 2.64 7.53 -4.13
CA ILE A 2 1.76 7.66 -2.98
C ILE A 2 1.49 6.28 -2.38
N ALA A 3 1.56 6.18 -1.07
CA ALA A 3 1.09 5.02 -0.32
C ALA A 3 0.08 5.47 0.72
N LEU A 4 -1.17 5.04 0.59
CA LEU A 4 -2.14 5.12 1.67
C LEU A 4 -1.99 3.85 2.49
N ILE A 5 -1.52 3.99 3.73
CA ILE A 5 -1.29 2.84 4.61
C ILE A 5 -2.34 2.79 5.71
N GLN A 6 -2.82 1.58 5.98
CA GLN A 6 -3.80 1.32 7.03
C GLN A 6 -3.28 0.18 7.90
N ARG A 7 -3.19 0.44 9.21
CA ARG A 7 -2.86 -0.60 10.18
C ARG A 7 -4.05 -1.56 10.30
N VAL A 8 -3.82 -2.86 10.09
CA VAL A 8 -4.90 -3.84 10.03
C VAL A 8 -4.65 -5.03 10.94
N LYS A 9 -5.73 -5.58 11.48
CA LYS A 9 -5.70 -6.87 12.20
C LYS A 9 -5.65 -8.03 11.22
N TRP A 10 -6.24 -7.85 10.06
CA TRP A 10 -6.20 -8.75 8.92
C TRP A 10 -6.59 -7.99 7.67
N ALA A 11 -6.17 -8.46 6.51
CA ALA A 11 -6.65 -7.95 5.22
C ALA A 11 -6.53 -9.04 4.16
N LYS A 12 -7.37 -8.96 3.14
CA LYS A 12 -7.35 -9.88 2.00
C LYS A 12 -7.83 -9.19 0.72
N VAL A 13 -7.41 -9.74 -0.40
CA VAL A 13 -7.89 -9.35 -1.73
C VAL A 13 -8.51 -10.57 -2.41
N GLU A 14 -9.70 -10.40 -2.96
CA GLU A 14 -10.38 -11.41 -3.75
C GLU A 14 -10.57 -10.90 -5.18
N VAL A 15 -10.35 -11.79 -6.14
CA VAL A 15 -10.62 -11.58 -7.56
C VAL A 15 -11.48 -12.75 -8.04
N GLU A 16 -12.65 -12.45 -8.59
CA GLU A 16 -13.61 -13.45 -9.06
C GLU A 16 -13.92 -14.54 -8.00
N GLY A 17 -14.05 -14.09 -6.74
CA GLY A 17 -14.38 -14.97 -5.60
C GLY A 17 -13.20 -15.75 -5.02
N ASN A 18 -12.00 -15.61 -5.58
CA ASN A 18 -10.79 -16.30 -5.11
C ASN A 18 -9.86 -15.33 -4.37
N ILE A 19 -9.32 -15.78 -3.25
CA ILE A 19 -8.31 -15.01 -2.51
C ILE A 19 -7.00 -15.07 -3.29
N VAL A 20 -6.49 -13.90 -3.70
CA VAL A 20 -5.20 -13.78 -4.42
C VAL A 20 -4.07 -13.30 -3.52
N GLY A 21 -4.37 -12.70 -2.38
CA GLY A 21 -3.40 -12.28 -1.38
C GLY A 21 -4.07 -12.02 -0.05
N GLN A 22 -3.38 -12.30 1.05
CA GLN A 22 -3.92 -12.03 2.39
C GLN A 22 -2.83 -11.97 3.46
N ILE A 23 -3.09 -11.17 4.47
CA ILE A 23 -2.29 -11.09 5.69
C ILE A 23 -3.21 -11.33 6.90
N PRO A 24 -3.51 -12.61 7.23
CA PRO A 24 -4.41 -12.92 8.34
C PRO A 24 -3.82 -12.55 9.71
N GLN A 25 -2.49 -12.47 9.81
CA GLN A 25 -1.78 -12.07 11.01
C GLN A 25 -1.77 -10.56 11.25
N GLY A 26 -2.23 -9.77 10.27
CA GLY A 26 -2.20 -8.33 10.36
C GLY A 26 -0.90 -7.68 9.87
N GLY A 27 -0.84 -6.37 10.01
CA GLY A 27 0.26 -5.54 9.53
C GLY A 27 -0.26 -4.28 8.87
N LEU A 28 0.15 -4.02 7.63
CA LEU A 28 -0.28 -2.87 6.85
C LEU A 28 -0.93 -3.30 5.52
N LEU A 29 -2.12 -2.77 5.26
CA LEU A 29 -2.64 -2.67 3.90
C LEU A 29 -2.01 -1.42 3.28
N VAL A 30 -1.36 -1.59 2.13
CA VAL A 30 -0.68 -0.51 1.40
C VAL A 30 -1.37 -0.32 0.05
N LEU A 31 -2.12 0.75 -0.09
CA LEU A 31 -2.69 1.16 -1.38
C LEU A 31 -1.64 2.03 -2.07
N LEU A 32 -1.14 1.58 -3.23
CA LEU A 32 -0.01 2.20 -3.92
C LEU A 32 -0.47 2.90 -5.20
N GLY A 33 -0.23 4.21 -5.27
CA GLY A 33 -0.48 5.03 -6.44
C GLY A 33 0.83 5.48 -7.09
N VAL A 34 0.97 5.22 -8.39
CA VAL A 34 2.13 5.63 -9.17
C VAL A 34 1.78 6.87 -9.98
N GLU A 35 2.59 7.91 -9.83
CA GLU A 35 2.41 9.19 -10.49
C GLU A 35 3.34 9.32 -11.70
N GLN A 36 3.01 10.22 -12.63
CA GLN A 36 3.91 10.54 -13.72
C GLN A 36 5.28 10.98 -13.20
N GLY A 37 6.33 10.49 -13.83
CA GLY A 37 7.72 10.83 -13.44
C GLY A 37 8.27 10.04 -12.28
N ASP A 38 7.49 9.12 -11.70
CA ASP A 38 7.99 8.21 -10.68
C ASP A 38 9.01 7.23 -11.27
N ASP A 39 9.96 6.84 -10.44
CA ASP A 39 11.06 5.94 -10.79
C ASP A 39 11.36 4.97 -9.63
N ARG A 40 12.32 4.09 -9.84
CA ARG A 40 12.74 3.11 -8.81
C ARG A 40 13.31 3.79 -7.56
N ALA A 41 13.99 4.92 -7.71
CA ALA A 41 14.53 5.66 -6.56
C ALA A 41 13.40 6.15 -5.65
N LYS A 42 12.30 6.65 -6.22
CA LYS A 42 11.11 7.03 -5.44
C LYS A 42 10.44 5.82 -4.81
N ALA A 43 10.36 4.71 -5.54
CA ALA A 43 9.80 3.47 -4.98
C ALA A 43 10.62 2.99 -3.76
N ASP A 44 11.95 3.01 -3.85
CA ASP A 44 12.82 2.66 -2.73
C ASP A 44 12.63 3.58 -1.54
N LYS A 45 12.52 4.87 -1.79
CA LYS A 45 12.30 5.89 -0.74
C LYS A 45 10.96 5.71 -0.04
N LEU A 46 9.90 5.46 -0.83
CA LEU A 46 8.57 5.23 -0.27
C LEU A 46 8.53 3.92 0.52
N LEU A 47 9.13 2.86 0.02
CA LEU A 47 9.20 1.59 0.73
C LEU A 47 9.91 1.73 2.07
N ALA A 48 11.05 2.42 2.10
CA ALA A 48 11.76 2.68 3.35
C ALA A 48 10.88 3.43 4.36
N LYS A 49 10.09 4.38 3.87
CA LYS A 49 9.15 5.14 4.70
C LYS A 49 8.02 4.25 5.23
N VAL A 50 7.44 3.40 4.38
CA VAL A 50 6.38 2.46 4.79
C VAL A 50 6.90 1.48 5.85
N LEU A 51 8.07 0.87 5.61
CA LEU A 51 8.66 -0.10 6.55
C LEU A 51 9.09 0.53 7.87
N GLY A 52 9.52 1.78 7.83
CA GLY A 52 10.02 2.49 9.01
C GLY A 52 8.95 3.28 9.77
N TYR A 53 7.73 3.41 9.25
CA TYR A 53 6.72 4.26 9.87
C TYR A 53 6.26 3.69 11.22
N ARG A 54 6.33 4.52 12.25
CA ARG A 54 6.23 4.08 13.65
C ARG A 54 4.80 4.23 14.17
N ILE A 55 3.91 3.35 13.71
CA ILE A 55 2.46 3.45 13.98
C ILE A 55 1.90 2.21 14.70
N PHE A 56 2.77 1.34 15.18
CA PHE A 56 2.37 0.19 16.00
C PHE A 56 2.70 0.45 17.47
N ALA A 57 1.83 -0.02 18.36
CA ALA A 57 1.97 0.22 19.78
C ALA A 57 3.20 -0.49 20.36
N ASP A 58 3.95 0.21 21.20
CA ASP A 58 4.99 -0.36 22.06
C ASP A 58 4.38 -0.91 23.35
N GLU A 59 5.23 -1.38 24.27
CA GLU A 59 4.82 -1.94 25.56
C GLU A 59 4.07 -0.94 26.44
N GLN A 60 4.24 0.37 26.19
CA GLN A 60 3.54 1.44 26.91
C GLN A 60 2.28 1.91 26.18
N GLY A 61 1.90 1.26 25.08
CA GLY A 61 0.73 1.61 24.29
C GLY A 61 0.91 2.83 23.37
N LYS A 62 2.15 3.30 23.19
CA LYS A 62 2.45 4.44 22.31
C LYS A 62 2.81 3.98 20.91
N MET A 63 2.40 4.76 19.90
CA MET A 63 2.81 4.54 18.51
C MET A 63 4.31 4.77 18.37
N ASN A 64 5.08 3.71 18.34
CA ASN A 64 6.54 3.76 18.38
C ASN A 64 7.22 2.68 17.56
N LEU A 65 6.58 1.56 17.31
CA LEU A 65 7.15 0.45 16.57
C LEU A 65 6.75 0.52 15.10
N ASN A 66 7.62 0.09 14.21
CA ASN A 66 7.29 -0.11 12.80
C ASN A 66 6.68 -1.50 12.57
N VAL A 67 6.22 -1.76 11.34
CA VAL A 67 5.53 -3.00 11.00
C VAL A 67 6.42 -4.24 11.19
N GLN A 68 7.72 -4.13 10.92
CA GLN A 68 8.66 -5.24 11.10
C GLN A 68 8.86 -5.57 12.58
N GLN A 69 9.03 -4.55 13.42
CA GLN A 69 9.15 -4.70 14.87
C GLN A 69 7.89 -5.29 15.48
N ALA A 70 6.73 -4.95 14.93
CA ALA A 70 5.44 -5.46 15.39
C ALA A 70 5.14 -6.89 14.89
N GLY A 71 5.97 -7.45 14.01
CA GLY A 71 5.78 -8.80 13.48
C GLY A 71 4.68 -8.92 12.42
N GLY A 72 4.27 -7.81 11.82
CA GLY A 72 3.24 -7.78 10.78
C GLY A 72 3.77 -8.06 9.38
N GLY A 73 2.85 -8.14 8.41
CA GLY A 73 3.15 -8.24 6.99
C GLY A 73 2.62 -7.04 6.22
N LEU A 74 2.88 -7.03 4.92
CA LEU A 74 2.32 -6.06 3.99
C LEU A 74 1.37 -6.75 3.01
N LEU A 75 0.24 -6.11 2.73
CA LEU A 75 -0.60 -6.44 1.58
C LEU A 75 -0.60 -5.22 0.66
N VAL A 76 0.11 -5.33 -0.48
CA VAL A 76 0.32 -4.22 -1.41
C VAL A 76 -0.67 -4.32 -2.56
N VAL A 77 -1.53 -3.32 -2.68
CA VAL A 77 -2.60 -3.26 -3.69
C VAL A 77 -2.40 -2.02 -4.55
N SER A 78 -2.40 -2.19 -5.86
CA SER A 78 -2.33 -1.05 -6.78
C SER A 78 -3.62 -0.23 -6.70
N GLN A 79 -3.48 1.10 -6.61
CA GLN A 79 -4.59 2.04 -6.47
C GLN A 79 -4.30 3.31 -7.27
N PHE A 80 -4.52 3.26 -8.58
CA PHE A 80 -4.19 4.39 -9.47
C PHE A 80 -5.01 5.64 -9.15
N THR A 81 -6.20 5.47 -8.58
CA THR A 81 -7.09 6.59 -8.23
C THR A 81 -6.51 7.52 -7.15
N LEU A 82 -5.50 7.08 -6.40
CA LEU A 82 -4.80 7.95 -5.46
C LEU A 82 -4.08 9.11 -6.17
N ALA A 83 -3.65 8.92 -7.41
CA ALA A 83 -2.99 9.93 -8.21
C ALA A 83 -3.98 10.86 -8.95
N ALA A 84 -5.28 10.67 -8.75
CA ALA A 84 -6.30 11.48 -9.41
C ALA A 84 -6.25 12.93 -8.92
N ASP A 85 -6.48 13.87 -9.86
CA ASP A 85 -6.70 15.26 -9.52
C ASP A 85 -8.20 15.45 -9.22
N THR A 86 -8.49 15.84 -7.99
CA THR A 86 -9.86 16.04 -7.49
C THR A 86 -10.19 17.51 -7.25
N GLN A 87 -9.34 18.44 -7.71
CA GLN A 87 -9.45 19.85 -7.40
C GLN A 87 -10.65 20.54 -8.06
N LYS A 88 -11.03 20.11 -9.27
CA LYS A 88 -12.09 20.74 -10.04
C LYS A 88 -13.20 19.75 -10.39
N GLY A 89 -14.44 20.20 -10.19
CA GLY A 89 -15.63 19.47 -10.61
C GLY A 89 -15.88 18.18 -9.83
N LEU A 90 -16.73 17.32 -10.40
CA LEU A 90 -17.21 16.09 -9.76
C LEU A 90 -16.72 14.83 -10.48
N ARG A 91 -15.86 14.97 -11.49
CA ARG A 91 -15.20 13.84 -12.14
C ARG A 91 -13.72 13.85 -11.79
N PRO A 92 -13.16 12.73 -11.34
CA PRO A 92 -11.71 12.68 -11.13
C PRO A 92 -10.97 12.79 -12.46
N SER A 93 -9.85 13.50 -12.47
CA SER A 93 -8.92 13.50 -13.60
C SER A 93 -7.75 12.58 -13.31
N PHE A 94 -7.43 11.69 -14.23
CA PHE A 94 -6.32 10.74 -14.07
C PHE A 94 -5.04 11.18 -14.78
N SER A 95 -4.97 12.46 -15.19
CA SER A 95 -3.84 13.00 -15.94
C SER A 95 -2.51 12.98 -15.20
N LYS A 96 -2.53 12.94 -13.88
CA LYS A 96 -1.32 12.89 -13.03
C LYS A 96 -0.81 11.47 -12.76
N GLY A 97 -1.59 10.46 -13.08
CA GLY A 97 -1.20 9.07 -12.93
C GLY A 97 -0.20 8.63 -13.99
N ALA A 98 0.66 7.68 -13.66
CA ALA A 98 1.56 7.06 -14.62
C ALA A 98 0.77 6.24 -15.64
N ALA A 99 1.37 6.03 -16.82
CA ALA A 99 0.81 5.11 -17.80
C ALA A 99 0.74 3.69 -17.22
N PRO A 100 -0.27 2.86 -17.63
CA PRO A 100 -0.49 1.56 -17.01
C PRO A 100 0.72 0.64 -17.00
N ASP A 101 1.51 0.59 -18.05
CA ASP A 101 2.70 -0.25 -18.15
C ASP A 101 3.82 0.21 -17.19
N GLU A 102 4.01 1.52 -17.07
CA GLU A 102 4.98 2.10 -16.13
C GLU A 102 4.52 1.88 -14.67
N ALA A 103 3.23 2.09 -14.42
CA ALA A 103 2.65 1.86 -13.10
C ALA A 103 2.79 0.40 -12.68
N GLU A 104 2.51 -0.54 -13.57
CA GLU A 104 2.67 -1.98 -13.29
C GLU A 104 4.12 -2.33 -12.97
N ALA A 105 5.06 -1.83 -13.76
CA ALA A 105 6.49 -2.10 -13.56
C ALA A 105 6.97 -1.59 -12.20
N LEU A 106 6.55 -0.39 -11.77
CA LEU A 106 6.93 0.16 -10.46
C LEU A 106 6.20 -0.51 -9.31
N TYR A 107 4.94 -0.90 -9.49
CA TYR A 107 4.19 -1.69 -8.52
C TYR A 107 4.89 -3.04 -8.26
N GLU A 108 5.25 -3.76 -9.34
CA GLU A 108 5.98 -5.03 -9.25
C GLU A 108 7.33 -4.84 -8.55
N TYR A 109 8.08 -3.83 -8.93
CA TYR A 109 9.35 -3.49 -8.30
C TYR A 109 9.18 -3.23 -6.80
N PHE A 110 8.18 -2.43 -6.41
CA PHE A 110 7.93 -2.07 -5.01
C PHE A 110 7.69 -3.31 -4.16
N HIS A 111 6.76 -4.19 -4.56
CA HIS A 111 6.45 -5.34 -3.71
C HIS A 111 7.54 -6.41 -3.75
N GLN A 112 8.29 -6.55 -4.84
CA GLN A 112 9.45 -7.43 -4.90
C GLN A 112 10.56 -6.97 -3.95
N GLN A 113 10.81 -5.67 -3.86
CA GLN A 113 11.75 -5.12 -2.90
C GLN A 113 11.24 -5.31 -1.46
N ALA A 114 9.97 -5.08 -1.22
CA ALA A 114 9.36 -5.29 0.10
C ALA A 114 9.52 -6.74 0.58
N ALA A 115 9.33 -7.71 -0.32
CA ALA A 115 9.42 -9.13 0.00
C ALA A 115 10.82 -9.57 0.47
N LYS A 116 11.86 -8.77 0.19
CA LYS A 116 13.22 -9.01 0.70
C LYS A 116 13.36 -8.72 2.19
N HIS A 117 12.41 -8.00 2.78
CA HIS A 117 12.48 -7.51 4.16
C HIS A 117 11.38 -8.03 5.06
N ILE A 118 10.21 -8.33 4.51
CA ILE A 118 9.00 -8.63 5.27
C ILE A 118 8.09 -9.54 4.46
N ILE A 119 7.22 -10.30 5.15
CA ILE A 119 6.15 -11.04 4.49
C ILE A 119 5.33 -10.04 3.68
N THR A 120 5.26 -10.24 2.36
CA THR A 120 4.58 -9.36 1.44
C THR A 120 3.63 -10.16 0.56
N GLU A 121 2.36 -9.78 0.60
CA GLU A 121 1.30 -10.30 -0.24
C GLU A 121 0.80 -9.20 -1.16
N THR A 122 0.13 -9.56 -2.23
CA THR A 122 -0.31 -8.60 -3.24
C THR A 122 -1.74 -8.85 -3.68
N GLY A 123 -2.37 -7.81 -4.26
CA GLY A 123 -3.52 -7.97 -5.12
C GLY A 123 -3.09 -8.41 -6.53
N GLN A 124 -3.93 -8.13 -7.50
CA GLN A 124 -3.68 -8.40 -8.91
C GLN A 124 -3.82 -7.10 -9.69
N PHE A 125 -2.75 -6.66 -10.34
CA PHE A 125 -2.74 -5.39 -11.07
C PHE A 125 -3.83 -5.35 -12.14
N ALA A 126 -4.55 -4.24 -12.21
CA ALA A 126 -5.62 -3.95 -13.17
C ALA A 126 -6.86 -4.85 -13.05
N ALA A 127 -6.93 -5.74 -12.09
CA ALA A 127 -8.11 -6.57 -11.86
C ALA A 127 -9.19 -5.80 -11.08
N ASP A 128 -10.43 -6.28 -11.19
CA ASP A 128 -11.50 -5.88 -10.29
C ASP A 128 -11.31 -6.62 -8.97
N MET A 129 -10.88 -5.90 -7.95
CA MET A 129 -10.51 -6.46 -6.66
C MET A 129 -11.53 -6.12 -5.59
N GLN A 130 -11.88 -7.11 -4.77
CA GLN A 130 -12.62 -6.91 -3.52
C GLN A 130 -11.60 -6.91 -2.38
N VAL A 131 -11.35 -5.74 -1.81
CA VAL A 131 -10.35 -5.57 -0.74
C VAL A 131 -11.09 -5.51 0.59
N SER A 132 -10.84 -6.48 1.45
CA SER A 132 -11.44 -6.57 2.78
C SER A 132 -10.35 -6.38 3.83
N LEU A 133 -10.68 -5.67 4.90
CA LEU A 133 -9.74 -5.40 5.98
C LEU A 133 -10.48 -5.06 7.27
N GLN A 134 -9.78 -5.22 8.39
CA GLN A 134 -10.18 -4.61 9.64
C GLN A 134 -9.12 -3.58 10.03
N ASN A 135 -9.45 -2.30 9.91
CA ASN A 135 -8.57 -1.23 10.35
C ASN A 135 -8.47 -1.25 11.87
N ASP A 136 -7.25 -1.29 12.36
CA ASP A 136 -6.98 -1.38 13.79
C ASP A 136 -6.68 -0.01 14.36
N GLY A 137 -7.73 0.60 14.93
CA GLY A 137 -7.56 1.90 15.56
C GLY A 137 -8.73 2.87 15.44
N PRO A 138 -9.22 3.38 14.30
CA PRO A 138 -8.59 3.28 12.99
C PRO A 138 -7.26 4.06 12.90
N VAL A 139 -6.35 3.57 12.09
CA VAL A 139 -5.05 4.19 11.84
C VAL A 139 -4.77 4.15 10.34
N THR A 140 -4.77 5.32 9.72
CA THR A 140 -4.63 5.49 8.27
C THR A 140 -3.78 6.73 7.99
N PHE A 141 -2.76 6.58 7.16
CA PHE A 141 -1.85 7.67 6.80
C PHE A 141 -1.64 7.74 5.30
N TRP A 142 -1.52 8.96 4.81
CA TRP A 142 -1.13 9.26 3.43
C TRP A 142 0.37 9.57 3.41
N LEU A 143 1.15 8.72 2.76
CA LEU A 143 2.58 8.93 2.55
C LEU A 143 2.84 9.27 1.10
N GLN A 144 3.65 10.29 0.85
CA GLN A 144 4.00 10.70 -0.50
C GLN A 144 5.48 11.08 -0.59
N VAL A 145 6.10 10.68 -1.66
CA VAL A 145 7.47 11.05 -1.99
C VAL A 145 7.55 11.69 -3.36
#